data_fc22a6d233588f7fbae870b87884ddc3
#
_entry.id   fc22a6d233588f7fbae870b87884ddc3
#
_cell.length_a   1.000
_cell.length_b   1.000
_cell.length_c   1.000
_cell.angle_alpha   90.00
_cell.angle_beta   90.00
_cell.angle_gamma   90.00
#
_symmetry.space_group_name_H-M   'P 1'
#
loop_
_entity.id
_entity.type
_entity.pdbx_description
1 polymer ?
#
loop_
_entity_poly.entity_id
_entity_poly.type
_entity_poly.pdbx_seq_one_letter_code
_entity_poly.pdbx_strand_id
1 'polypeptide(L)'
;NVNDIPRVFKEAFYIANTGRKGPVLIDIPIDIQNATIKNFHYPEEVNLRTYKPTVKGHAVQIKKVIKELERAKRPIICAGGGVLLSEAEEELRSFAEEHGIPVVSTMMGIGVMPTEHPLYYGMVGNNGKTYANRAMNESDLLIMVGARVADRAVSQPDLITRNKVLVHIDVDPAEIGKNAGPSIPLVGDAKHIFQDFQKEEFDCNYEEWLTTLNEYRSTMEKKRTPNPDYVDPAAFITRLSEKMQEDGVYVADVGQNQIWSCGYHIVKKGKFLMTGNGRSLID
;
A
#
# COMPACT_ATOMS: atom_id res chain seq x y z
N ASN A 1 23.87 24.58 -17.81
CA ASN A 1 24.66 24.31 -18.99
C ASN A 1 23.90 23.36 -19.92
N VAL A 2 23.80 23.74 -21.23
CA VAL A 2 23.06 22.94 -22.24
C VAL A 2 23.59 21.50 -22.36
N ASN A 3 24.87 21.27 -22.18
CA ASN A 3 25.48 19.95 -22.27
C ASN A 3 25.12 19.03 -21.06
N ASP A 4 24.55 19.57 -19.98
CA ASP A 4 24.09 18.81 -18.84
C ASP A 4 22.67 18.21 -19.01
N ILE A 5 21.93 18.67 -20.03
CA ILE A 5 20.54 18.23 -20.27
C ILE A 5 20.42 16.70 -20.30
N PRO A 6 21.22 15.95 -21.08
CA PRO A 6 21.08 14.48 -21.12
C PRO A 6 21.27 13.83 -19.75
N ARG A 7 22.24 14.30 -18.96
CA ARG A 7 22.50 13.83 -17.60
C ARG A 7 21.32 14.14 -16.67
N VAL A 8 20.82 15.37 -16.69
CA VAL A 8 19.69 15.81 -15.86
C VAL A 8 18.44 14.98 -16.14
N PHE A 9 18.14 14.72 -17.41
CA PHE A 9 17.00 13.84 -17.77
C PHE A 9 17.20 12.41 -17.27
N LYS A 10 18.40 11.83 -17.44
CA LYS A 10 18.70 10.48 -16.93
C LYS A 10 18.53 10.39 -15.42
N GLU A 11 19.06 11.37 -14.68
CA GLU A 11 18.94 11.48 -13.22
C GLU A 11 17.48 11.65 -12.78
N ALA A 12 16.71 12.49 -13.47
CA ALA A 12 15.28 12.70 -13.18
C ALA A 12 14.46 11.42 -13.35
N PHE A 13 14.64 10.69 -14.45
CA PHE A 13 13.98 9.39 -14.65
C PHE A 13 14.40 8.35 -13.61
N TYR A 14 15.67 8.36 -13.22
CA TYR A 14 16.15 7.48 -12.14
C TYR A 14 15.47 7.79 -10.81
N ILE A 15 15.42 9.07 -10.42
CA ILE A 15 14.75 9.49 -9.17
C ILE A 15 13.25 9.16 -9.24
N ALA A 16 12.59 9.44 -10.37
CA ALA A 16 11.16 9.18 -10.55
C ALA A 16 10.79 7.69 -10.39
N ASN A 17 11.71 6.78 -10.72
CA ASN A 17 11.46 5.32 -10.74
C ASN A 17 12.10 4.54 -9.59
N THR A 18 12.83 5.18 -8.67
CA THR A 18 13.51 4.50 -7.56
C THR A 18 13.06 5.06 -6.21
N GLY A 19 13.30 4.31 -5.13
CA GLY A 19 12.88 4.71 -3.81
C GLY A 19 11.37 4.95 -3.74
N ARG A 20 10.97 6.10 -3.21
CA ARG A 20 9.57 6.55 -3.25
C ARG A 20 9.28 7.12 -4.63
N LYS A 21 8.75 6.28 -5.52
CA LYS A 21 8.43 6.64 -6.90
C LYS A 21 7.46 7.83 -6.97
N GLY A 22 7.72 8.77 -7.88
CA GLY A 22 6.89 9.95 -8.03
C GLY A 22 7.36 10.87 -9.15
N PRO A 23 6.64 11.95 -9.45
CA PRO A 23 6.99 12.90 -10.51
C PRO A 23 8.24 13.72 -10.15
N VAL A 24 9.01 14.07 -11.17
CA VAL A 24 10.17 14.96 -11.08
C VAL A 24 9.99 16.12 -12.05
N LEU A 25 10.12 17.33 -11.56
CA LEU A 25 10.08 18.54 -12.39
C LEU A 25 11.48 18.88 -12.87
N ILE A 26 11.64 19.14 -14.18
CA ILE A 26 12.85 19.66 -14.77
C ILE A 26 12.54 21.07 -15.29
N ASP A 27 13.16 22.10 -14.68
CA ASP A 27 13.08 23.46 -15.17
C ASP A 27 14.22 23.74 -16.15
N ILE A 28 13.88 24.16 -17.38
CA ILE A 28 14.86 24.48 -18.45
C ILE A 28 14.69 25.94 -18.83
N PRO A 29 15.59 26.83 -18.39
CA PRO A 29 15.57 28.25 -18.73
C PRO A 29 15.64 28.50 -20.24
N ILE A 30 15.04 29.60 -20.70
CA ILE A 30 14.90 29.89 -22.15
C ILE A 30 16.22 30.00 -22.89
N ASP A 31 17.26 30.51 -22.26
CA ASP A 31 18.62 30.59 -22.83
C ASP A 31 19.21 29.19 -23.07
N ILE A 32 18.92 28.24 -22.18
CA ILE A 32 19.34 26.84 -22.34
C ILE A 32 18.52 26.14 -23.42
N GLN A 33 17.21 26.45 -23.54
CA GLN A 33 16.35 25.91 -24.60
C GLN A 33 16.82 26.34 -26.00
N ASN A 34 17.33 27.57 -26.13
CA ASN A 34 17.82 28.12 -27.39
C ASN A 34 19.28 27.75 -27.69
N ALA A 35 19.98 27.13 -26.76
CA ALA A 35 21.38 26.76 -26.94
C ALA A 35 21.53 25.45 -27.72
N THR A 36 22.66 25.28 -28.40
CA THR A 36 22.96 24.06 -29.15
C THR A 36 23.85 23.12 -28.32
N ILE A 37 23.45 21.87 -28.20
CA ILE A 37 24.29 20.81 -27.62
C ILE A 37 25.36 20.43 -28.64
N LYS A 38 26.61 20.70 -28.34
CA LYS A 38 27.73 20.39 -29.23
C LYS A 38 28.19 18.95 -29.13
N ASN A 39 28.18 18.39 -27.90
CA ASN A 39 28.59 17.01 -27.64
C ASN A 39 27.47 16.31 -26.88
N PHE A 40 26.59 15.63 -27.58
CA PHE A 40 25.51 14.84 -26.94
C PHE A 40 26.09 13.53 -26.40
N HIS A 41 25.96 13.36 -25.08
CA HIS A 41 26.28 12.12 -24.41
C HIS A 41 25.19 11.81 -23.40
N TYR A 42 24.49 10.70 -23.60
CA TYR A 42 23.50 10.20 -22.63
C TYR A 42 24.18 9.19 -21.69
N PRO A 43 24.24 9.45 -20.38
CA PRO A 43 24.98 8.58 -19.45
C PRO A 43 24.41 7.16 -19.42
N GLU A 44 25.25 6.16 -19.33
CA GLU A 44 24.83 4.77 -19.14
C GLU A 44 24.33 4.54 -17.72
N GLU A 45 25.02 5.12 -16.74
CA GLU A 45 24.73 4.96 -15.31
C GLU A 45 24.38 6.32 -14.64
N VAL A 46 23.63 6.23 -13.54
CA VAL A 46 23.33 7.37 -12.67
C VAL A 46 24.12 7.23 -11.38
N ASN A 47 24.89 8.26 -11.04
CA ASN A 47 25.62 8.33 -9.78
C ASN A 47 25.28 9.62 -9.05
N LEU A 48 24.22 9.58 -8.24
CA LEU A 48 23.82 10.69 -7.38
C LEU A 48 24.47 10.55 -6.01
N ARG A 49 25.28 11.57 -5.65
CA ARG A 49 26.04 11.54 -4.37
C ARG A 49 25.12 11.46 -3.14
N THR A 50 23.98 12.12 -3.18
CA THR A 50 23.07 12.29 -2.02
C THR A 50 21.82 11.43 -2.07
N TYR A 51 21.55 10.77 -3.21
CA TYR A 51 20.36 9.94 -3.40
C TYR A 51 20.76 8.48 -3.59
N LYS A 52 20.57 7.69 -2.52
CA LYS A 52 20.82 6.23 -2.51
C LYS A 52 19.65 5.56 -1.78
N PRO A 53 18.57 5.22 -2.48
CA PRO A 53 17.41 4.61 -1.86
C PRO A 53 17.77 3.25 -1.24
N THR A 54 17.28 3.00 -0.04
CA THR A 54 17.43 1.71 0.64
C THR A 54 16.46 0.72 0.03
N VAL A 55 16.96 -0.34 -0.57
CA VAL A 55 16.15 -1.37 -1.23
C VAL A 55 15.93 -2.57 -0.31
N LYS A 56 16.97 -3.03 0.38
CA LYS A 56 16.91 -4.21 1.25
C LYS A 56 16.64 -3.85 2.69
N GLY A 57 15.78 -4.62 3.34
CA GLY A 57 15.55 -4.51 4.77
C GLY A 57 16.78 -4.87 5.61
N HIS A 58 16.89 -4.30 6.80
CA HIS A 58 17.98 -4.61 7.71
C HIS A 58 17.75 -5.97 8.39
N ALA A 59 18.67 -6.93 8.23
CA ALA A 59 18.53 -8.32 8.70
C ALA A 59 18.15 -8.45 10.20
N VAL A 60 18.68 -7.59 11.06
CA VAL A 60 18.34 -7.61 12.50
C VAL A 60 16.88 -7.22 12.71
N GLN A 61 16.36 -6.28 11.93
CA GLN A 61 14.94 -5.88 12.03
C GLN A 61 14.03 -6.94 11.44
N ILE A 62 14.42 -7.59 10.34
CA ILE A 62 13.72 -8.77 9.79
C ILE A 62 13.51 -9.80 10.92
N LYS A 63 14.60 -10.23 11.56
CA LYS A 63 14.53 -11.20 12.67
C LYS A 63 13.71 -10.75 13.87
N LYS A 64 13.66 -9.43 14.15
CA LYS A 64 12.76 -8.91 15.18
C LYS A 64 11.29 -9.05 14.79
N VAL A 65 10.95 -8.77 13.54
CA VAL A 65 9.57 -8.91 13.03
C VAL A 65 9.13 -10.38 13.12
N ILE A 66 9.99 -11.31 12.69
CA ILE A 66 9.70 -12.75 12.79
C ILE A 66 9.43 -13.17 14.24
N LYS A 67 10.26 -12.73 15.18
CA LYS A 67 10.02 -13.01 16.60
C LYS A 67 8.71 -12.42 17.13
N GLU A 68 8.28 -11.28 16.65
CA GLU A 68 6.98 -10.73 17.04
C GLU A 68 5.83 -11.50 16.39
N LEU A 69 6.00 -12.01 15.16
CA LEU A 69 5.02 -12.93 14.54
C LEU A 69 4.87 -14.22 15.34
N GLU A 70 5.96 -14.85 15.79
CA GLU A 70 5.91 -16.05 16.65
C GLU A 70 5.14 -15.82 17.97
N ARG A 71 5.19 -14.60 18.50
CA ARG A 71 4.54 -14.25 19.79
C ARG A 71 3.11 -13.78 19.64
N ALA A 72 2.79 -13.22 18.48
CA ALA A 72 1.48 -12.64 18.23
C ALA A 72 0.40 -13.72 18.23
N LYS A 73 -0.77 -13.33 18.72
CA LYS A 73 -1.99 -14.15 18.63
C LYS A 73 -2.98 -13.58 17.62
N ARG A 74 -2.87 -12.28 17.35
CA ARG A 74 -3.79 -11.54 16.50
C ARG A 74 -3.04 -10.59 15.57
N PRO A 75 -2.12 -11.13 14.72
CA PRO A 75 -1.42 -10.30 13.77
C PRO A 75 -2.36 -9.82 12.67
N ILE A 76 -2.02 -8.68 12.05
CA ILE A 76 -2.68 -8.18 10.85
C ILE A 76 -1.70 -7.39 9.99
N ILE A 77 -1.78 -7.57 8.68
CA ILE A 77 -1.06 -6.76 7.72
C ILE A 77 -2.00 -5.65 7.21
N CYS A 78 -1.57 -4.40 7.30
CA CYS A 78 -2.23 -3.26 6.66
C CYS A 78 -1.40 -2.78 5.48
N ALA A 79 -1.83 -3.14 4.27
CA ALA A 79 -1.14 -2.84 3.04
C ALA A 79 -1.58 -1.51 2.43
N GLY A 80 -0.64 -0.68 2.03
CA GLY A 80 -0.86 0.58 1.34
C GLY A 80 -0.44 0.57 -0.12
N GLY A 81 -0.52 1.72 -0.77
CA GLY A 81 -0.14 1.90 -2.17
C GLY A 81 1.33 1.61 -2.47
N GLY A 82 2.21 1.66 -1.45
CA GLY A 82 3.61 1.31 -1.60
C GLY A 82 3.84 -0.15 -2.01
N VAL A 83 2.93 -1.07 -1.64
CA VAL A 83 2.98 -2.47 -2.09
C VAL A 83 2.80 -2.57 -3.60
N LEU A 84 1.80 -1.85 -4.14
CA LEU A 84 1.53 -1.79 -5.59
C LEU A 84 2.68 -1.11 -6.36
N LEU A 85 3.25 -0.05 -5.79
CA LEU A 85 4.40 0.66 -6.38
C LEU A 85 5.68 -0.19 -6.39
N SER A 86 5.82 -1.08 -5.43
CA SER A 86 6.91 -2.05 -5.30
C SER A 86 6.70 -3.30 -6.15
N GLU A 87 5.50 -3.49 -6.70
CA GLU A 87 5.08 -4.73 -7.38
C GLU A 87 5.26 -5.96 -6.46
N ALA A 88 4.84 -5.82 -5.20
CA ALA A 88 5.04 -6.78 -4.12
C ALA A 88 3.77 -7.57 -3.77
N GLU A 89 2.73 -7.51 -4.62
CA GLU A 89 1.42 -8.13 -4.36
C GLU A 89 1.54 -9.64 -4.20
N GLU A 90 2.36 -10.28 -5.05
CA GLU A 90 2.54 -11.72 -5.04
C GLU A 90 3.30 -12.18 -3.79
N GLU A 91 4.40 -11.50 -3.45
CA GLU A 91 5.21 -11.81 -2.27
C GLU A 91 4.41 -11.60 -0.97
N LEU A 92 3.64 -10.50 -0.89
CA LEU A 92 2.75 -10.25 0.27
C LEU A 92 1.69 -11.35 0.39
N ARG A 93 1.04 -11.70 -0.74
CA ARG A 93 -0.01 -12.73 -0.76
C ARG A 93 0.54 -14.08 -0.35
N SER A 94 1.64 -14.53 -0.96
CA SER A 94 2.26 -15.81 -0.63
C SER A 94 2.65 -15.90 0.84
N PHE A 95 3.23 -14.84 1.39
CA PHE A 95 3.56 -14.78 2.82
C PHE A 95 2.33 -14.84 3.71
N ALA A 96 1.27 -14.11 3.36
CA ALA A 96 0.02 -14.11 4.11
C ALA A 96 -0.68 -15.48 4.07
N GLU A 97 -0.69 -16.14 2.90
CA GLU A 97 -1.27 -17.48 2.70
C GLU A 97 -0.50 -18.56 3.48
N GLU A 98 0.82 -18.55 3.39
CA GLU A 98 1.70 -19.52 4.04
C GLU A 98 1.52 -19.53 5.55
N HIS A 99 1.34 -18.35 6.15
CA HIS A 99 1.27 -18.19 7.61
C HIS A 99 -0.14 -17.91 8.14
N GLY A 100 -1.16 -17.84 7.28
CA GLY A 100 -2.54 -17.55 7.68
C GLY A 100 -2.72 -16.14 8.27
N ILE A 101 -1.99 -15.14 7.77
CA ILE A 101 -2.04 -13.77 8.31
C ILE A 101 -3.13 -12.97 7.59
N PRO A 102 -4.12 -12.41 8.31
CA PRO A 102 -5.15 -11.58 7.71
C PRO A 102 -4.58 -10.26 7.17
N VAL A 103 -5.14 -9.79 6.05
CA VAL A 103 -4.74 -8.58 5.36
C VAL A 103 -5.91 -7.61 5.27
N VAL A 104 -5.65 -6.35 5.58
CA VAL A 104 -6.50 -5.20 5.29
C VAL A 104 -5.71 -4.22 4.43
N SER A 105 -6.40 -3.31 3.76
CA SER A 105 -5.71 -2.30 2.96
C SER A 105 -6.14 -0.89 3.32
N THR A 106 -5.25 0.07 3.09
CA THR A 106 -5.68 1.46 2.96
C THR A 106 -6.42 1.65 1.64
N MET A 107 -7.04 2.80 1.44
CA MET A 107 -7.70 3.14 0.18
C MET A 107 -6.74 3.00 -1.03
N MET A 108 -5.47 3.43 -0.89
CA MET A 108 -4.45 3.32 -1.93
C MET A 108 -3.90 1.90 -2.09
N GLY A 109 -4.19 1.00 -1.15
CA GLY A 109 -3.78 -0.40 -1.19
C GLY A 109 -4.86 -1.35 -1.74
N ILE A 110 -6.00 -0.84 -2.21
CA ILE A 110 -7.01 -1.67 -2.87
C ILE A 110 -6.40 -2.30 -4.12
N GLY A 111 -6.47 -3.62 -4.21
CA GLY A 111 -5.83 -4.40 -5.29
C GLY A 111 -4.55 -5.12 -4.87
N VAL A 112 -4.03 -4.91 -3.66
CA VAL A 112 -2.88 -5.67 -3.13
C VAL A 112 -3.20 -7.17 -2.97
N MET A 113 -4.47 -7.48 -2.80
CA MET A 113 -5.00 -8.84 -2.84
C MET A 113 -6.32 -8.86 -3.61
N PRO A 114 -6.72 -9.99 -4.22
CA PRO A 114 -8.05 -10.13 -4.77
C PRO A 114 -9.11 -9.82 -3.71
N THR A 115 -10.16 -9.10 -4.09
CA THR A 115 -11.19 -8.64 -3.13
C THR A 115 -11.90 -9.80 -2.41
N GLU A 116 -12.05 -10.93 -3.09
CA GLU A 116 -12.73 -12.13 -2.56
C GLU A 116 -11.78 -13.13 -1.89
N HIS A 117 -10.51 -12.77 -1.72
CA HIS A 117 -9.54 -13.64 -1.07
C HIS A 117 -9.93 -13.90 0.40
N PRO A 118 -9.87 -15.14 0.92
CA PRO A 118 -10.28 -15.48 2.29
C PRO A 118 -9.59 -14.65 3.38
N LEU A 119 -8.31 -14.37 3.21
CA LEU A 119 -7.50 -13.58 4.14
C LEU A 119 -7.64 -12.07 3.95
N TYR A 120 -8.33 -11.58 2.92
CA TYR A 120 -8.52 -10.15 2.70
C TYR A 120 -9.81 -9.66 3.37
N TYR A 121 -9.67 -8.77 4.34
CA TYR A 121 -10.78 -8.23 5.13
C TYR A 121 -11.22 -6.83 4.66
N GLY A 122 -10.70 -6.35 3.53
CA GLY A 122 -11.15 -5.11 2.89
C GLY A 122 -10.41 -3.86 3.37
N MET A 123 -10.95 -2.72 2.99
CA MET A 123 -10.36 -1.41 3.26
C MET A 123 -10.63 -0.95 4.70
N VAL A 124 -9.61 -0.34 5.33
CA VAL A 124 -9.71 0.36 6.63
C VAL A 124 -9.85 1.87 6.44
N GLY A 125 -10.17 2.56 7.52
CA GLY A 125 -10.30 4.01 7.59
C GLY A 125 -11.76 4.47 7.68
N ASN A 126 -12.00 5.79 7.56
CA ASN A 126 -13.30 6.42 7.78
C ASN A 126 -14.42 5.85 6.90
N ASN A 127 -14.10 5.47 5.67
CA ASN A 127 -15.03 4.85 4.71
C ASN A 127 -14.77 3.34 4.55
N GLY A 128 -13.96 2.76 5.43
CA GLY A 128 -13.62 1.34 5.40
C GLY A 128 -14.71 0.44 5.96
N LYS A 129 -14.48 -0.86 5.84
CA LYS A 129 -15.37 -1.86 6.42
C LYS A 129 -15.28 -1.83 7.95
N THR A 130 -16.41 -1.85 8.64
CA THR A 130 -16.45 -1.79 10.11
C THR A 130 -15.66 -2.93 10.74
N TYR A 131 -15.80 -4.14 10.20
CA TYR A 131 -15.07 -5.31 10.65
C TYR A 131 -13.55 -5.24 10.38
N ALA A 132 -13.13 -4.59 9.27
CA ALA A 132 -11.72 -4.36 8.98
C ALA A 132 -11.08 -3.38 9.97
N ASN A 133 -11.77 -2.28 10.28
CA ASN A 133 -11.35 -1.33 11.30
C ASN A 133 -11.27 -1.99 12.68
N ARG A 134 -12.24 -2.84 13.03
CA ARG A 134 -12.24 -3.58 14.28
C ARG A 134 -11.08 -4.56 14.34
N ALA A 135 -10.84 -5.31 13.26
CA ALA A 135 -9.70 -6.23 13.16
C ALA A 135 -8.37 -5.51 13.42
N MET A 136 -8.17 -4.36 12.77
CA MET A 136 -6.96 -3.55 12.99
C MET A 136 -6.85 -3.04 14.42
N ASN A 137 -7.97 -2.65 15.06
CA ASN A 137 -7.96 -2.15 16.43
C ASN A 137 -7.67 -3.24 17.45
N GLU A 138 -8.19 -4.46 17.27
CA GLU A 138 -8.06 -5.58 18.21
C GLU A 138 -6.81 -6.44 17.95
N SER A 139 -6.07 -6.19 16.90
CA SER A 139 -4.78 -6.86 16.65
C SER A 139 -3.78 -6.58 17.78
N ASP A 140 -2.90 -7.52 18.06
CA ASP A 140 -1.76 -7.36 18.98
C ASP A 140 -0.44 -7.08 18.26
N LEU A 141 -0.38 -7.41 16.96
CA LEU A 141 0.71 -7.07 16.05
C LEU A 141 0.12 -6.47 14.77
N LEU A 142 0.50 -5.24 14.46
CA LEU A 142 0.12 -4.54 13.25
C LEU A 142 1.36 -4.32 12.36
N ILE A 143 1.34 -4.91 11.17
CA ILE A 143 2.39 -4.72 10.16
C ILE A 143 1.87 -3.75 9.11
N MET A 144 2.31 -2.51 9.15
CA MET A 144 2.00 -1.50 8.13
C MET A 144 3.04 -1.55 7.03
N VAL A 145 2.60 -1.75 5.79
CA VAL A 145 3.48 -1.92 4.62
C VAL A 145 3.14 -0.90 3.54
N GLY A 146 4.08 -0.03 3.21
CA GLY A 146 3.91 0.98 2.17
C GLY A 146 2.66 1.84 2.38
N ALA A 147 2.33 2.10 3.65
CA ALA A 147 1.16 2.83 4.07
C ALA A 147 1.55 3.97 5.00
N ARG A 148 1.23 5.20 4.61
CA ARG A 148 1.34 6.34 5.52
C ARG A 148 0.27 6.23 6.60
N VAL A 149 0.64 6.45 7.85
CA VAL A 149 -0.31 6.58 8.96
C VAL A 149 -0.97 7.96 8.86
N ALA A 150 -1.89 8.09 7.88
CA ALA A 150 -2.61 9.33 7.63
C ALA A 150 -3.97 9.32 8.35
N ASP A 151 -4.48 10.49 8.65
CA ASP A 151 -5.75 10.74 9.36
C ASP A 151 -6.97 10.03 8.73
N ARG A 152 -6.98 9.88 7.41
CA ARG A 152 -8.07 9.18 6.70
C ARG A 152 -8.05 7.67 6.85
N ALA A 153 -6.86 7.09 7.00
CA ALA A 153 -6.68 5.67 7.24
C ALA A 153 -6.77 5.33 8.73
N VAL A 154 -6.32 6.26 9.57
CA VAL A 154 -6.28 6.11 11.03
C VAL A 154 -6.74 7.40 11.67
N SER A 155 -7.99 7.46 12.10
CA SER A 155 -8.61 8.67 12.68
C SER A 155 -7.88 9.18 13.93
N GLN A 156 -7.22 8.28 14.68
CA GLN A 156 -6.47 8.59 15.88
C GLN A 156 -5.14 7.83 15.88
N PRO A 157 -4.07 8.41 15.31
CA PRO A 157 -2.77 7.75 15.18
C PRO A 157 -2.19 7.23 16.51
N ASP A 158 -2.43 7.94 17.61
CA ASP A 158 -1.96 7.55 18.94
C ASP A 158 -2.59 6.24 19.44
N LEU A 159 -3.77 5.89 18.93
CA LEU A 159 -4.45 4.64 19.31
C LEU A 159 -3.93 3.44 18.53
N ILE A 160 -3.29 3.66 17.39
CA ILE A 160 -2.84 2.56 16.52
C ILE A 160 -1.76 1.71 17.18
N THR A 161 -1.02 2.27 18.13
CA THR A 161 0.04 1.59 18.89
C THR A 161 -0.39 1.16 20.29
N ARG A 162 -1.64 1.47 20.68
CA ARG A 162 -2.10 1.16 22.03
C ARG A 162 -2.26 -0.36 22.21
N ASN A 163 -1.51 -0.95 23.15
CA ASN A 163 -1.53 -2.37 23.49
C ASN A 163 -1.16 -3.31 22.33
N LYS A 164 -0.36 -2.85 21.36
CA LYS A 164 0.11 -3.66 20.25
C LYS A 164 1.51 -3.27 19.80
N VAL A 165 2.17 -4.20 19.16
CA VAL A 165 3.42 -3.95 18.44
C VAL A 165 3.09 -3.41 17.05
N LEU A 166 3.73 -2.30 16.68
CA LEU A 166 3.67 -1.75 15.32
C LEU A 166 4.98 -2.09 14.60
N VAL A 167 4.88 -2.77 13.47
CA VAL A 167 5.94 -2.87 12.46
C VAL A 167 5.62 -1.91 11.35
N HIS A 168 6.55 -1.03 10.99
CA HIS A 168 6.34 -0.08 9.91
C HIS A 168 7.39 -0.29 8.82
N ILE A 169 6.92 -0.78 7.66
CA ILE A 169 7.71 -1.07 6.47
C ILE A 169 7.45 0.03 5.44
N ASP A 170 8.46 0.81 5.12
CA ASP A 170 8.37 1.84 4.09
C ASP A 170 9.72 2.04 3.41
N VAL A 171 9.68 2.41 2.12
CA VAL A 171 10.87 2.76 1.35
C VAL A 171 11.42 4.13 1.74
N ASP A 172 10.56 5.00 2.26
CA ASP A 172 10.90 6.34 2.72
C ASP A 172 11.12 6.33 4.25
N PRO A 173 12.35 6.49 4.72
CA PRO A 173 12.63 6.52 6.16
C PRO A 173 11.94 7.67 6.89
N ALA A 174 11.55 8.75 6.18
CA ALA A 174 10.86 9.89 6.77
C ALA A 174 9.40 9.62 7.14
N GLU A 175 8.79 8.58 6.60
CA GLU A 175 7.41 8.17 6.96
C GLU A 175 7.39 7.33 8.25
N ILE A 176 8.50 6.63 8.57
CA ILE A 176 8.56 5.75 9.73
C ILE A 176 8.61 6.57 11.04
N GLY A 177 7.64 6.32 11.91
CA GLY A 177 7.54 7.02 13.19
C GLY A 177 7.05 8.47 13.12
N LYS A 178 6.66 8.94 11.93
CA LYS A 178 6.21 10.32 11.72
C LYS A 178 4.88 10.63 12.42
N ASN A 179 3.90 9.75 12.26
CA ASN A 179 2.54 9.95 12.78
C ASN A 179 2.15 8.92 13.86
N ALA A 180 2.86 7.81 13.96
CA ALA A 180 2.62 6.77 14.96
C ALA A 180 3.93 6.12 15.39
N GLY A 181 4.08 5.90 16.68
CA GLY A 181 5.24 5.24 17.28
C GLY A 181 5.01 4.94 18.76
N PRO A 182 5.92 4.18 19.40
CA PRO A 182 7.11 3.54 18.84
C PRO A 182 6.79 2.39 17.90
N SER A 183 7.69 2.10 16.94
CA SER A 183 7.54 1.04 15.96
C SER A 183 8.84 0.25 15.79
N ILE A 184 8.73 -0.96 15.23
CA ILE A 184 9.88 -1.67 14.66
C ILE A 184 10.06 -1.12 13.23
N PRO A 185 11.07 -0.29 12.97
CA PRO A 185 11.27 0.30 11.66
C PRO A 185 11.92 -0.70 10.70
N LEU A 186 11.38 -0.78 9.50
CA LEU A 186 11.96 -1.60 8.45
C LEU A 186 11.98 -0.80 7.13
N VAL A 187 13.08 -0.06 6.94
CA VAL A 187 13.27 0.74 5.73
C VAL A 187 13.72 -0.16 4.59
N GLY A 188 12.99 -0.12 3.47
CA GLY A 188 13.31 -0.87 2.27
C GLY A 188 12.12 -1.03 1.33
N ASP A 189 12.38 -1.63 0.19
CA ASP A 189 11.37 -1.98 -0.79
C ASP A 189 10.55 -3.18 -0.30
N ALA A 190 9.21 -3.08 -0.37
CA ALA A 190 8.30 -4.09 0.18
C ALA A 190 8.53 -5.48 -0.44
N LYS A 191 8.80 -5.56 -1.75
CA LYS A 191 9.06 -6.81 -2.45
C LYS A 191 10.26 -7.55 -1.86
N HIS A 192 11.38 -6.83 -1.71
CA HIS A 192 12.60 -7.42 -1.15
C HIS A 192 12.43 -7.83 0.31
N ILE A 193 11.66 -7.05 1.08
CA ILE A 193 11.40 -7.36 2.50
C ILE A 193 10.56 -8.63 2.62
N PHE A 194 9.49 -8.79 1.83
CA PHE A 194 8.71 -10.04 1.86
C PHE A 194 9.52 -11.24 1.36
N GLN A 195 10.36 -11.07 0.33
CA GLN A 195 11.30 -12.10 -0.09
C GLN A 195 12.30 -12.50 1.01
N ASP A 196 12.69 -11.56 1.87
CA ASP A 196 13.53 -11.86 3.01
C ASP A 196 12.72 -12.52 4.15
N PHE A 197 11.46 -12.15 4.39
CA PHE A 197 10.59 -12.85 5.33
C PHE A 197 10.37 -14.32 4.95
N GLN A 198 10.18 -14.62 3.67
CA GLN A 198 9.99 -15.98 3.15
C GLN A 198 11.21 -16.90 3.32
N LYS A 199 12.39 -16.35 3.64
CA LYS A 199 13.59 -17.14 3.93
C LYS A 199 13.70 -17.54 5.40
N GLU A 200 12.89 -16.93 6.27
CA GLU A 200 12.91 -17.19 7.70
C GLU A 200 11.84 -18.21 8.05
N GLU A 201 12.23 -19.30 8.74
CA GLU A 201 11.30 -20.30 9.24
C GLU A 201 10.81 -19.88 10.63
N PHE A 202 9.51 -19.94 10.88
CA PHE A 202 8.91 -19.71 12.20
C PHE A 202 7.57 -20.42 12.35
N ASP A 203 7.25 -20.82 13.58
CA ASP A 203 6.00 -21.48 13.90
C ASP A 203 4.94 -20.45 14.31
N CYS A 204 3.76 -20.54 13.71
CA CYS A 204 2.62 -19.72 14.07
C CYS A 204 1.30 -20.44 13.87
N ASN A 205 0.30 -20.06 14.66
CA ASN A 205 -1.09 -20.51 14.46
C ASN A 205 -2.04 -19.35 14.79
N TYR A 206 -2.81 -18.92 13.79
CA TYR A 206 -3.75 -17.81 13.90
C TYR A 206 -5.20 -18.21 13.61
N GLU A 207 -5.54 -19.50 13.65
CA GLU A 207 -6.89 -20.03 13.33
C GLU A 207 -7.98 -19.43 14.20
N GLU A 208 -7.73 -19.27 15.51
CA GLU A 208 -8.69 -18.65 16.44
C GLU A 208 -8.97 -17.19 16.05
N TRP A 209 -7.92 -16.47 15.65
CA TRP A 209 -8.05 -15.10 15.18
C TRP A 209 -8.82 -15.01 13.85
N LEU A 210 -8.53 -15.87 12.90
CA LEU A 210 -9.27 -15.94 11.63
C LEU A 210 -10.73 -16.27 11.84
N THR A 211 -11.04 -17.18 12.77
CA THR A 211 -12.41 -17.51 13.17
C THR A 211 -13.13 -16.27 13.69
N THR A 212 -12.51 -15.54 14.61
CA THR A 212 -13.04 -14.29 15.17
C THR A 212 -13.29 -13.25 14.06
N LEU A 213 -12.35 -13.08 13.13
CA LEU A 213 -12.51 -12.13 12.04
C LEU A 213 -13.61 -12.51 11.06
N ASN A 214 -13.82 -13.79 10.81
CA ASN A 214 -14.94 -14.28 9.98
C ASN A 214 -16.29 -14.05 10.67
N GLU A 215 -16.36 -14.18 11.98
CA GLU A 215 -17.55 -13.78 12.75
C GLU A 215 -17.82 -12.27 12.63
N TYR A 216 -16.78 -11.43 12.73
CA TYR A 216 -16.94 -9.98 12.52
C TYR A 216 -17.44 -9.68 11.11
N ARG A 217 -16.87 -10.30 10.08
CA ARG A 217 -17.31 -10.14 8.69
C ARG A 217 -18.79 -10.49 8.55
N SER A 218 -19.23 -11.64 9.07
CA SER A 218 -20.61 -12.11 8.94
C SER A 218 -21.63 -11.26 9.71
N THR A 219 -21.26 -10.76 10.90
CA THR A 219 -22.18 -10.05 11.80
C THR A 219 -22.22 -8.54 11.57
N MET A 220 -21.08 -7.95 11.13
CA MET A 220 -20.96 -6.50 10.98
C MET A 220 -21.12 -6.01 9.54
N GLU A 221 -21.22 -6.91 8.58
CA GLU A 221 -21.50 -6.48 7.20
C GLU A 221 -22.90 -5.88 7.12
N LYS A 222 -22.97 -4.59 6.78
CA LYS A 222 -24.23 -3.87 6.71
C LYS A 222 -25.06 -4.40 5.54
N LYS A 223 -26.18 -5.04 5.85
CA LYS A 223 -27.22 -5.36 4.85
C LYS A 223 -27.81 -4.07 4.33
N ARG A 224 -27.80 -3.91 3.03
CA ARG A 224 -28.42 -2.77 2.35
C ARG A 224 -29.79 -3.18 1.83
N THR A 225 -30.75 -2.25 1.92
CA THR A 225 -32.03 -2.37 1.24
C THR A 225 -32.02 -1.35 0.10
N PRO A 226 -31.83 -1.77 -1.16
CA PRO A 226 -31.86 -0.86 -2.30
C PRO A 226 -33.24 -0.22 -2.44
N ASN A 227 -33.27 1.07 -2.81
CA ASN A 227 -34.51 1.69 -3.23
C ASN A 227 -34.79 1.28 -4.68
N PRO A 228 -35.96 0.66 -4.98
CA PRO A 228 -36.28 0.17 -6.31
C PRO A 228 -36.45 1.29 -7.36
N ASP A 229 -36.70 2.52 -6.93
CA ASP A 229 -36.90 3.67 -7.83
C ASP A 229 -35.58 4.28 -8.34
N TYR A 230 -34.43 3.83 -7.82
CA TYR A 230 -33.13 4.39 -8.17
C TYR A 230 -32.12 3.29 -8.47
N VAL A 231 -31.12 3.62 -9.28
CA VAL A 231 -29.98 2.74 -9.49
C VAL A 231 -29.19 2.62 -8.18
N ASP A 232 -29.06 1.40 -7.67
CA ASP A 232 -28.19 1.14 -6.51
C ASP A 232 -26.70 1.19 -6.94
N PRO A 233 -25.93 2.18 -6.46
CA PRO A 233 -24.53 2.33 -6.84
C PRO A 233 -23.67 1.10 -6.51
N ALA A 234 -23.95 0.44 -5.38
CA ALA A 234 -23.19 -0.75 -4.97
C ALA A 234 -23.43 -1.90 -5.96
N ALA A 235 -24.69 -2.22 -6.26
CA ALA A 235 -25.03 -3.27 -7.21
C ALA A 235 -24.50 -2.95 -8.61
N PHE A 236 -24.57 -1.68 -9.03
CA PHE A 236 -24.05 -1.24 -10.32
C PHE A 236 -22.53 -1.48 -10.42
N ILE A 237 -21.75 -1.01 -9.42
CA ILE A 237 -20.30 -1.14 -9.41
C ILE A 237 -19.87 -2.61 -9.33
N THR A 238 -20.55 -3.41 -8.50
CA THR A 238 -20.28 -4.85 -8.42
C THR A 238 -20.50 -5.54 -9.79
N ARG A 239 -21.65 -5.27 -10.42
CA ARG A 239 -21.94 -5.84 -11.76
C ARG A 239 -20.97 -5.35 -12.84
N LEU A 240 -20.54 -4.09 -12.76
CA LEU A 240 -19.54 -3.56 -13.66
C LEU A 240 -18.21 -4.30 -13.52
N SER A 241 -17.74 -4.50 -12.29
CA SER A 241 -16.49 -5.22 -12.03
C SER A 241 -16.53 -6.68 -12.43
N GLU A 242 -17.67 -7.36 -12.29
CA GLU A 242 -17.87 -8.74 -12.79
C GLU A 242 -17.70 -8.86 -14.32
N LYS A 243 -18.05 -7.80 -15.05
CA LYS A 243 -17.97 -7.76 -16.53
C LYS A 243 -16.63 -7.24 -17.04
N MET A 244 -15.81 -6.68 -16.19
CA MET A 244 -14.45 -6.25 -16.56
C MET A 244 -13.53 -7.46 -16.77
N GLN A 245 -12.51 -7.27 -17.60
CA GLN A 245 -11.43 -8.23 -17.73
C GLN A 245 -10.68 -8.38 -16.40
N GLU A 246 -10.09 -9.54 -16.14
CA GLU A 246 -9.42 -9.81 -14.86
C GLU A 246 -8.26 -8.87 -14.56
N ASP A 247 -7.55 -8.40 -15.60
CA ASP A 247 -6.43 -7.46 -15.54
C ASP A 247 -6.86 -6.00 -15.82
N GLY A 248 -8.17 -5.75 -15.87
CA GLY A 248 -8.74 -4.43 -16.15
C GLY A 248 -8.29 -3.38 -15.12
N VAL A 249 -8.10 -2.15 -15.58
CA VAL A 249 -7.80 -1.01 -14.71
C VAL A 249 -9.08 -0.21 -14.46
N TYR A 250 -9.49 -0.13 -13.20
CA TYR A 250 -10.62 0.68 -12.78
C TYR A 250 -10.12 2.01 -12.22
N VAL A 251 -10.61 3.12 -12.77
CA VAL A 251 -10.24 4.47 -12.32
C VAL A 251 -11.46 5.15 -11.72
N ALA A 252 -11.39 5.49 -10.43
CA ALA A 252 -12.44 6.20 -9.72
C ALA A 252 -12.05 7.67 -9.49
N ASP A 253 -12.88 8.59 -9.95
CA ASP A 253 -12.74 10.01 -9.67
C ASP A 253 -13.31 10.37 -8.29
N VAL A 254 -13.01 11.60 -7.83
CA VAL A 254 -13.44 12.10 -6.51
C VAL A 254 -14.97 12.18 -6.41
N GLY A 255 -15.47 11.91 -5.23
CA GLY A 255 -16.87 12.05 -4.88
C GLY A 255 -17.48 10.79 -4.28
N GLN A 256 -18.79 10.72 -4.22
CA GLN A 256 -19.53 9.57 -3.69
C GLN A 256 -19.23 8.28 -4.48
N ASN A 257 -19.05 8.38 -5.80
CA ASN A 257 -18.66 7.28 -6.66
C ASN A 257 -17.36 6.63 -6.22
N GLN A 258 -16.37 7.41 -5.76
CA GLN A 258 -15.11 6.86 -5.25
C GLN A 258 -15.34 6.01 -4.00
N ILE A 259 -16.14 6.50 -3.05
CA ILE A 259 -16.47 5.78 -1.81
C ILE A 259 -17.18 4.46 -2.14
N TRP A 260 -18.17 4.50 -3.06
CA TRP A 260 -18.88 3.32 -3.52
C TRP A 260 -17.94 2.34 -4.22
N SER A 261 -17.06 2.84 -5.07
CA SER A 261 -16.09 2.02 -5.80
C SER A 261 -15.11 1.32 -4.84
N CYS A 262 -14.58 2.02 -3.86
CA CYS A 262 -13.72 1.43 -2.83
C CYS A 262 -14.40 0.33 -2.03
N GLY A 263 -15.71 0.45 -1.82
CA GLY A 263 -16.49 -0.50 -1.02
C GLY A 263 -17.01 -1.72 -1.76
N TYR A 264 -17.20 -1.62 -3.09
CA TYR A 264 -17.98 -2.61 -3.86
C TYR A 264 -17.35 -3.05 -5.18
N HIS A 265 -16.25 -2.44 -5.63
CA HIS A 265 -15.53 -2.92 -6.80
C HIS A 265 -14.77 -4.22 -6.46
N ILE A 266 -14.96 -5.25 -7.30
CA ILE A 266 -14.27 -6.53 -7.17
C ILE A 266 -12.99 -6.48 -8.00
N VAL A 267 -11.85 -6.43 -7.32
CA VAL A 267 -10.53 -6.55 -7.96
C VAL A 267 -10.14 -8.02 -7.98
N LYS A 268 -9.82 -8.56 -9.16
CA LYS A 268 -9.32 -9.93 -9.35
C LYS A 268 -7.79 -9.93 -9.46
N LYS A 269 -7.26 -9.41 -10.58
CA LYS A 269 -5.83 -9.23 -10.86
C LYS A 269 -5.49 -7.83 -11.35
N GLY A 270 -6.52 -7.02 -11.63
CA GLY A 270 -6.38 -5.68 -12.19
C GLY A 270 -5.98 -4.64 -11.15
N LYS A 271 -5.90 -3.41 -11.61
CA LYS A 271 -5.52 -2.27 -10.76
C LYS A 271 -6.73 -1.40 -10.44
N PHE A 272 -6.78 -0.93 -9.21
CA PHE A 272 -7.72 0.07 -8.75
C PHE A 272 -6.97 1.38 -8.54
N LEU A 273 -7.31 2.40 -9.32
CA LEU A 273 -6.69 3.73 -9.26
C LEU A 273 -7.71 4.75 -8.83
N MET A 274 -7.27 5.73 -8.05
CA MET A 274 -8.10 6.82 -7.60
C MET A 274 -7.47 8.15 -7.95
N THR A 275 -8.29 9.07 -8.44
CA THR A 275 -7.90 10.44 -8.71
C THR A 275 -8.40 11.37 -7.60
N GLY A 276 -7.71 12.48 -7.40
CA GLY A 276 -8.24 13.65 -6.71
C GLY A 276 -8.54 13.55 -5.22
N ASN A 277 -7.81 12.80 -4.43
CA ASN A 277 -7.96 12.81 -2.95
C ASN A 277 -7.51 14.12 -2.27
N GLY A 278 -7.85 15.28 -2.86
CA GLY A 278 -7.36 16.58 -2.41
C GLY A 278 -5.87 16.79 -2.71
N ARG A 279 -5.27 15.78 -3.32
CA ARG A 279 -3.99 15.82 -3.98
C ARG A 279 -4.27 15.40 -5.39
N SER A 280 -4.24 16.35 -6.30
CA SER A 280 -4.27 16.09 -7.72
C SER A 280 -3.17 15.10 -8.08
N LEU A 281 -3.24 14.48 -9.24
CA LEU A 281 -2.14 13.69 -9.84
C LEU A 281 -0.80 14.44 -9.88
N ILE A 282 -0.70 15.58 -9.25
CA ILE A 282 0.42 16.53 -9.19
C ILE A 282 1.15 16.50 -7.84
N ASP A 283 0.64 15.80 -6.81
CA ASP A 283 1.34 15.65 -5.52
C ASP A 283 2.13 14.36 -5.42
#